data_ee884938acdde123583ba6f115e7934c
#
_entry.id   ee884938acdde123583ba6f115e7934c
#
_cell.length_a   1.000
_cell.length_b   1.000
_cell.length_c   1.000
_cell.angle_alpha   90.00
_cell.angle_beta   90.00
_cell.angle_gamma   90.00
#
_symmetry.space_group_name_H-M   'P 1'
#
loop_
_entity.id
_entity.type
_entity.pdbx_description
1 polymer ?
#
loop_
_entity_poly.entity_id
_entity_poly.type
_entity_poly.pdbx_seq_one_letter_code
_entity_poly.pdbx_strand_id
1 'polypeptide(L)'
;MKKYSIIYADPPWRYNDRKCNGACEHHYNTMKIEDICNLPIKDIAADDCVLFLWTTYPMLQEAMQLITAWGFKYKTIAFQWIKLNKSCNNPLFIAKNNIFFGLGRWTRGNTEPCLIAVKGKPKRINNSISQIILEPIGRHSKKPDIVRDKIVELIGDLPRVELFARNTTDGWDVWGNEVEKDIELCG
;
A
#
# COMPACT_ATOMS: atom_id res chain seq x y z
N MET A 1 -18.91 11.22 -11.06
CA MET A 1 -18.08 10.13 -10.49
C MET A 1 -17.77 10.51 -9.04
N LYS A 2 -17.85 9.56 -8.09
CA LYS A 2 -17.52 9.80 -6.67
C LYS A 2 -16.07 10.21 -6.55
N LYS A 3 -15.77 11.19 -5.70
CA LYS A 3 -14.41 11.67 -5.43
C LYS A 3 -13.94 11.21 -4.05
N TYR A 4 -12.66 10.84 -3.94
CA TYR A 4 -12.06 10.32 -2.74
C TYR A 4 -10.98 11.25 -2.20
N SER A 5 -11.02 11.51 -0.91
CA SER A 5 -10.00 12.26 -0.19
C SER A 5 -8.85 11.38 0.30
N ILE A 6 -9.08 10.05 0.34
CA ILE A 6 -8.08 9.07 0.72
C ILE A 6 -8.07 7.96 -0.32
N ILE A 7 -6.89 7.68 -0.88
CA ILE A 7 -6.63 6.55 -1.78
C ILE A 7 -5.56 5.69 -1.13
N TYR A 8 -5.86 4.40 -0.94
CA TYR A 8 -4.94 3.39 -0.42
C TYR A 8 -4.70 2.35 -1.49
N ALA A 9 -3.46 2.05 -1.83
CA ALA A 9 -3.13 1.22 -2.97
C ALA A 9 -1.98 0.26 -2.68
N ASP A 10 -2.14 -1.00 -3.09
CA ASP A 10 -1.09 -2.03 -3.09
C ASP A 10 -0.98 -2.65 -4.50
N PRO A 11 -0.33 -1.95 -5.45
CA PRO A 11 -0.26 -2.41 -6.83
C PRO A 11 0.43 -3.77 -6.96
N PRO A 12 -0.03 -4.62 -7.89
CA PRO A 12 0.60 -5.91 -8.19
C PRO A 12 1.86 -5.71 -9.04
N TRP A 13 2.92 -5.22 -8.39
CA TRP A 13 4.19 -4.87 -9.05
C TRP A 13 4.77 -6.04 -9.82
N ARG A 14 5.16 -5.80 -11.08
CA ARG A 14 5.88 -6.76 -11.90
C ARG A 14 7.39 -6.56 -11.73
N TYR A 15 8.04 -7.57 -11.16
CA TYR A 15 9.50 -7.56 -11.02
C TYR A 15 10.17 -8.05 -12.28
N ASN A 16 11.27 -7.40 -12.70
CA ASN A 16 12.04 -7.79 -13.88
C ASN A 16 12.87 -9.08 -13.67
N ASP A 17 12.86 -9.65 -12.47
CA ASP A 17 13.65 -10.83 -12.11
C ASP A 17 12.89 -12.14 -12.38
N ARG A 18 12.94 -12.60 -13.63
CA ARG A 18 12.32 -13.87 -14.09
C ARG A 18 12.96 -15.15 -13.51
N LYS A 19 14.07 -15.04 -12.77
CA LYS A 19 14.89 -16.19 -12.35
C LYS A 19 14.83 -16.51 -10.84
N CYS A 20 14.04 -15.82 -10.05
CA CYS A 20 13.95 -16.13 -8.62
C CYS A 20 12.76 -17.03 -8.32
N ASN A 21 13.01 -18.21 -7.72
CA ASN A 21 11.96 -18.99 -7.06
C ASN A 21 11.26 -18.12 -6.01
N GLY A 22 9.96 -17.85 -6.18
CA GLY A 22 9.18 -16.96 -5.34
C GLY A 22 8.84 -15.61 -5.97
N ALA A 23 9.08 -15.42 -7.27
CA ALA A 23 8.59 -14.26 -8.00
C ALA A 23 7.06 -14.18 -7.94
N CYS A 24 6.52 -12.98 -7.74
CA CYS A 24 5.07 -12.73 -7.62
C CYS A 24 4.25 -13.28 -8.78
N GLU A 25 4.85 -13.40 -9.98
CA GLU A 25 4.22 -13.93 -11.20
C GLU A 25 3.72 -15.39 -11.06
N HIS A 26 4.24 -16.16 -10.10
CA HIS A 26 3.77 -17.52 -9.82
C HIS A 26 2.54 -17.58 -8.91
N HIS A 27 2.12 -16.46 -8.32
CA HIS A 27 1.07 -16.42 -7.31
C HIS A 27 -0.16 -15.58 -7.72
N TYR A 28 0.01 -14.58 -8.60
CA TYR A 28 -1.10 -13.73 -9.11
C TYR A 28 -0.66 -12.90 -10.32
N ASN A 29 -1.65 -12.41 -11.08
CA ASN A 29 -1.41 -11.58 -12.25
C ASN A 29 -0.77 -10.25 -11.84
N THR A 30 0.48 -10.04 -12.26
CA THR A 30 1.18 -8.77 -12.11
C THR A 30 0.80 -7.80 -13.25
N MET A 31 0.90 -6.49 -13.00
CA MET A 31 0.67 -5.46 -14.00
C MET A 31 1.99 -4.77 -14.37
N LYS A 32 2.11 -4.35 -15.64
CA LYS A 32 3.21 -3.48 -16.07
C LYS A 32 3.03 -2.10 -15.45
N ILE A 33 4.14 -1.42 -15.18
CA ILE A 33 4.10 -0.06 -14.60
C ILE A 33 3.32 0.92 -15.49
N GLU A 34 3.46 0.78 -16.80
CA GLU A 34 2.75 1.62 -17.77
C GLU A 34 1.23 1.48 -17.61
N ASP A 35 0.73 0.25 -17.47
CA ASP A 35 -0.70 -0.04 -17.31
C ASP A 35 -1.23 0.55 -15.98
N ILE A 36 -0.45 0.42 -14.89
CA ILE A 36 -0.81 0.99 -13.58
C ILE A 36 -0.81 2.53 -13.66
N CYS A 37 0.17 3.14 -14.32
CA CYS A 37 0.26 4.59 -14.50
C CYS A 37 -0.91 5.16 -15.31
N ASN A 38 -1.44 4.40 -16.26
CA ASN A 38 -2.54 4.80 -17.13
C ASN A 38 -3.92 4.70 -16.46
N LEU A 39 -4.04 4.10 -15.27
CA LEU A 39 -5.31 4.11 -14.55
C LEU A 39 -5.77 5.54 -14.28
N PRO A 40 -7.08 5.86 -14.50
CA PRO A 40 -7.61 7.23 -14.41
C PRO A 40 -7.83 7.68 -12.96
N ILE A 41 -6.80 7.55 -12.13
CA ILE A 41 -6.87 7.88 -10.69
C ILE A 41 -7.13 9.38 -10.47
N LYS A 42 -6.70 10.24 -11.40
CA LYS A 42 -6.99 11.67 -11.36
C LYS A 42 -8.50 11.96 -11.36
N ASP A 43 -9.28 11.10 -12.01
CA ASP A 43 -10.73 11.29 -12.16
C ASP A 43 -11.51 10.92 -10.90
N ILE A 44 -10.94 10.11 -10.01
CA ILE A 44 -11.53 9.74 -8.73
C ILE A 44 -10.91 10.49 -7.55
N ALA A 45 -9.74 11.08 -7.71
CA ALA A 45 -9.10 11.87 -6.65
C ALA A 45 -9.80 13.22 -6.44
N ALA A 46 -10.15 13.54 -5.19
CA ALA A 46 -10.60 14.87 -4.81
C ALA A 46 -9.50 15.92 -5.04
N ASP A 47 -9.85 17.23 -4.96
CA ASP A 47 -8.87 18.31 -5.11
C ASP A 47 -7.83 18.26 -3.99
N ASP A 48 -8.28 17.98 -2.76
CA ASP A 48 -7.43 17.68 -1.61
C ASP A 48 -7.50 16.18 -1.32
N CYS A 49 -6.45 15.44 -1.70
CA CYS A 49 -6.41 13.99 -1.61
C CYS A 49 -5.05 13.50 -1.10
N VAL A 50 -5.10 12.44 -0.28
CA VAL A 50 -3.91 11.73 0.22
C VAL A 50 -3.85 10.34 -0.41
N LEU A 51 -2.70 10.00 -0.96
CA LEU A 51 -2.38 8.67 -1.47
C LEU A 51 -1.47 7.96 -0.47
N PHE A 52 -1.85 6.74 -0.07
CA PHE A 52 -1.03 5.78 0.65
C PHE A 52 -0.69 4.64 -0.30
N LEU A 53 0.59 4.48 -0.63
CA LEU A 53 1.05 3.56 -1.66
C LEU A 53 2.06 2.56 -1.10
N TRP A 54 1.68 1.28 -1.06
CA TRP A 54 2.62 0.21 -0.75
C TRP A 54 3.59 -0.02 -1.91
N THR A 55 4.83 -0.20 -1.55
CA THR A 55 5.86 -0.60 -2.49
C THR A 55 6.91 -1.47 -1.81
N THR A 56 7.81 -2.03 -2.58
CA THR A 56 9.01 -2.68 -2.08
C THR A 56 10.23 -1.84 -2.45
N TYR A 57 11.34 -1.98 -1.73
CA TYR A 57 12.54 -1.19 -2.01
C TYR A 57 13.05 -1.31 -3.45
N PRO A 58 13.04 -2.51 -4.10
CA PRO A 58 13.42 -2.62 -5.51
C PRO A 58 12.51 -1.85 -6.47
N MET A 59 11.26 -1.54 -6.08
CA MET A 59 10.25 -0.86 -6.91
C MET A 59 10.06 0.62 -6.52
N LEU A 60 11.01 1.22 -5.79
CA LEU A 60 10.89 2.62 -5.36
C LEU A 60 10.88 3.61 -6.53
N GLN A 61 11.64 3.35 -7.60
CA GLN A 61 11.67 4.22 -8.77
C GLN A 61 10.32 4.19 -9.50
N GLU A 62 9.77 2.99 -9.70
CA GLU A 62 8.46 2.78 -10.29
C GLU A 62 7.34 3.41 -9.43
N ALA A 63 7.46 3.29 -8.12
CA ALA A 63 6.50 3.94 -7.20
C ALA A 63 6.53 5.47 -7.31
N MET A 64 7.70 6.09 -7.45
CA MET A 64 7.82 7.54 -7.67
C MET A 64 7.26 7.97 -9.04
N GLN A 65 7.50 7.17 -10.07
CA GLN A 65 6.90 7.37 -11.39
C GLN A 65 5.37 7.33 -11.31
N LEU A 66 4.82 6.31 -10.63
CA LEU A 66 3.39 6.12 -10.44
C LEU A 66 2.75 7.28 -9.68
N ILE A 67 3.33 7.71 -8.57
CA ILE A 67 2.86 8.86 -7.79
C ILE A 67 2.72 10.10 -8.68
N THR A 68 3.72 10.35 -9.54
CA THR A 68 3.72 11.48 -10.47
C THR A 68 2.66 11.32 -11.57
N ALA A 69 2.55 10.12 -12.15
CA ALA A 69 1.58 9.81 -13.19
C ALA A 69 0.14 10.01 -12.71
N TRP A 70 -0.16 9.63 -11.48
CA TRP A 70 -1.46 9.83 -10.84
C TRP A 70 -1.73 11.27 -10.38
N GLY A 71 -0.76 12.19 -10.55
CA GLY A 71 -0.89 13.61 -10.22
C GLY A 71 -0.69 13.95 -8.75
N PHE A 72 0.01 13.09 -8.02
CA PHE A 72 0.37 13.32 -6.62
C PHE A 72 1.82 13.80 -6.47
N LYS A 73 2.11 14.40 -5.33
CA LYS A 73 3.45 14.82 -4.92
C LYS A 73 3.88 14.01 -3.69
N TYR A 74 4.95 13.23 -3.82
CA TYR A 74 5.54 12.48 -2.72
C TYR A 74 5.89 13.38 -1.54
N LYS A 75 5.67 12.90 -0.32
CA LYS A 75 6.03 13.59 0.92
C LYS A 75 7.05 12.83 1.75
N THR A 76 6.75 11.59 2.12
CA THR A 76 7.60 10.76 2.97
C THR A 76 7.09 9.30 2.98
N ILE A 77 7.67 8.45 3.83
CA ILE A 77 7.10 7.16 4.20
C ILE A 77 6.02 7.41 5.25
N ALA A 78 4.78 6.98 4.98
CA ALA A 78 3.69 7.02 5.96
C ALA A 78 3.90 5.95 7.03
N PHE A 79 4.09 4.71 6.57
CA PHE A 79 4.26 3.55 7.44
C PHE A 79 5.41 2.68 6.96
N GLN A 80 6.16 2.17 7.93
CA GLN A 80 7.21 1.19 7.73
C GLN A 80 6.80 -0.09 8.45
N TRP A 81 6.33 -1.09 7.71
CA TRP A 81 6.01 -2.38 8.27
C TRP A 81 7.27 -3.18 8.53
N ILE A 82 7.54 -3.45 9.81
CA ILE A 82 8.53 -4.43 10.25
C ILE A 82 7.80 -5.76 10.37
N LYS A 83 8.13 -6.69 9.49
CA LYS A 83 7.48 -7.99 9.38
C LYS A 83 7.92 -8.88 10.53
N LEU A 84 6.96 -9.38 11.30
CA LEU A 84 7.20 -10.33 12.37
C LEU A 84 6.88 -11.75 11.90
N ASN A 85 7.48 -12.73 12.54
CA ASN A 85 7.14 -14.14 12.33
C ASN A 85 5.70 -14.41 12.77
N LYS A 86 5.01 -15.34 12.09
CA LYS A 86 3.63 -15.75 12.44
C LYS A 86 3.45 -16.20 13.88
N SER A 87 4.52 -16.75 14.49
CA SER A 87 4.54 -17.20 15.88
C SER A 87 4.71 -16.07 16.90
N CYS A 88 4.88 -14.82 16.47
CA CYS A 88 5.02 -13.68 17.38
C CYS A 88 3.64 -13.27 17.91
N ASN A 89 3.29 -13.76 19.10
CA ASN A 89 1.98 -13.53 19.73
C ASN A 89 1.93 -12.24 20.56
N ASN A 90 3.07 -11.58 20.81
CA ASN A 90 3.13 -10.35 21.59
C ASN A 90 4.11 -9.34 20.99
N PRO A 91 3.60 -8.34 20.22
CA PRO A 91 4.44 -7.33 19.61
C PRO A 91 5.07 -6.33 20.62
N LEU A 92 4.67 -6.35 21.89
CA LEU A 92 5.28 -5.51 22.94
C LEU A 92 6.65 -6.00 23.39
N PHE A 93 6.97 -7.28 23.15
CA PHE A 93 8.26 -7.89 23.52
C PHE A 93 8.93 -8.50 22.29
N ILE A 94 9.45 -7.63 21.41
CA ILE A 94 10.09 -8.06 20.17
C ILE A 94 11.58 -8.32 20.42
N ALA A 95 11.96 -9.57 20.37
CA ALA A 95 13.34 -9.99 20.28
C ALA A 95 13.77 -10.13 18.81
N LYS A 96 15.08 -10.12 18.54
CA LYS A 96 15.64 -10.24 17.18
C LYS A 96 15.12 -11.46 16.41
N ASN A 97 14.85 -12.56 17.09
CA ASN A 97 14.32 -13.81 16.52
C ASN A 97 12.82 -13.73 16.17
N ASN A 98 12.10 -12.69 16.58
CA ASN A 98 10.71 -12.46 16.20
C ASN A 98 10.59 -11.77 14.83
N ILE A 99 11.66 -11.17 14.32
CA ILE A 99 11.65 -10.50 13.03
C ILE A 99 11.71 -11.53 11.90
N PHE A 100 10.79 -11.42 10.95
CA PHE A 100 10.75 -12.28 9.78
C PHE A 100 11.97 -12.02 8.86
N PHE A 101 12.58 -13.11 8.40
CA PHE A 101 13.69 -13.06 7.45
C PHE A 101 13.21 -13.50 6.06
N GLY A 102 12.78 -12.54 5.26
CA GLY A 102 12.38 -12.77 3.88
C GLY A 102 13.56 -13.01 2.93
N LEU A 103 13.24 -13.35 1.69
CA LEU A 103 14.21 -13.44 0.61
C LEU A 103 14.70 -12.05 0.21
N GLY A 104 15.98 -11.93 -0.13
CA GLY A 104 16.57 -10.71 -0.64
C GLY A 104 17.98 -10.97 -1.19
N ARG A 105 18.37 -10.24 -2.22
CA ARG A 105 19.67 -10.44 -2.90
C ARG A 105 20.85 -9.93 -2.08
N TRP A 106 20.69 -8.72 -1.52
CA TRP A 106 21.77 -8.06 -0.76
C TRP A 106 21.56 -8.23 0.73
N THR A 107 20.39 -7.91 1.22
CA THR A 107 20.00 -8.07 2.61
C THR A 107 18.70 -8.86 2.70
N ARG A 108 18.37 -9.40 3.86
CA ARG A 108 17.09 -10.08 4.07
C ARG A 108 15.95 -9.06 4.12
N GLY A 109 14.91 -9.28 3.30
CA GLY A 109 13.74 -8.42 3.24
C GLY A 109 12.81 -8.68 4.42
N ASN A 110 12.88 -7.82 5.44
CA ASN A 110 12.07 -7.92 6.65
C ASN A 110 11.22 -6.69 6.91
N THR A 111 11.23 -5.73 6.00
CA THR A 111 10.41 -4.53 6.09
C THR A 111 9.77 -4.20 4.73
N GLU A 112 8.70 -3.42 4.76
CA GLU A 112 8.01 -2.94 3.56
C GLU A 112 7.46 -1.52 3.81
N PRO A 113 7.74 -0.54 2.93
CA PRO A 113 7.29 0.83 3.09
C PRO A 113 5.92 1.07 2.45
N CYS A 114 5.10 1.86 3.13
CA CYS A 114 3.93 2.52 2.59
C CYS A 114 4.23 4.01 2.43
N LEU A 115 4.29 4.50 1.20
CA LEU A 115 4.60 5.89 0.90
C LEU A 115 3.36 6.77 1.10
N ILE A 116 3.55 8.04 1.46
CA ILE A 116 2.49 9.05 1.46
C ILE A 116 2.79 10.12 0.41
N ALA A 117 1.78 10.40 -0.40
CA ALA A 117 1.80 11.47 -1.39
C ALA A 117 0.50 12.28 -1.33
N VAL A 118 0.51 13.52 -1.80
CA VAL A 118 -0.64 14.41 -1.72
C VAL A 118 -0.94 15.08 -3.06
N LYS A 119 -2.23 15.33 -3.29
CA LYS A 119 -2.75 16.26 -4.30
C LYS A 119 -3.42 17.40 -3.53
N GLY A 120 -3.24 18.65 -3.96
CA GLY A 120 -3.77 19.81 -3.25
C GLY A 120 -3.12 20.06 -1.88
N LYS A 121 -3.94 20.38 -0.89
CA LYS A 121 -3.52 20.75 0.47
C LYS A 121 -4.32 19.99 1.55
N PRO A 122 -4.37 18.65 1.51
CA PRO A 122 -5.08 17.89 2.51
C PRO A 122 -4.47 18.13 3.90
N LYS A 123 -5.31 18.06 4.94
CA LYS A 123 -4.90 18.26 6.32
C LYS A 123 -4.91 16.93 7.07
N ARG A 124 -3.91 16.70 7.90
CA ARG A 124 -3.97 15.65 8.93
C ARG A 124 -4.75 16.16 10.15
N ILE A 125 -5.48 15.28 10.81
CA ILE A 125 -6.22 15.59 12.05
C ILE A 125 -5.46 15.13 13.30
N ASN A 126 -4.56 14.15 13.15
CA ASN A 126 -3.75 13.62 14.23
C ASN A 126 -2.26 13.65 13.86
N ASN A 127 -1.41 14.07 14.78
CA ASN A 127 0.05 14.16 14.60
C ASN A 127 0.83 13.14 15.45
N SER A 128 0.13 12.25 16.16
CA SER A 128 0.72 11.26 17.09
C SER A 128 0.79 9.85 16.49
N ILE A 129 0.48 9.68 15.20
CA ILE A 129 0.48 8.36 14.55
C ILE A 129 1.92 7.89 14.33
N SER A 130 2.26 6.73 14.90
CA SER A 130 3.56 6.11 14.68
C SER A 130 3.74 5.66 13.23
N GLN A 131 4.92 5.94 12.68
CA GLN A 131 5.33 5.45 11.37
C GLN A 131 5.59 3.93 11.38
N ILE A 132 6.00 3.36 12.51
CA ILE A 132 6.37 1.95 12.60
C ILE A 132 5.13 1.10 12.84
N ILE A 133 4.99 0.05 12.01
CA ILE A 133 4.00 -1.00 12.13
C ILE A 133 4.74 -2.30 12.48
N LEU A 134 4.39 -2.90 13.59
CA LEU A 134 4.95 -4.16 14.08
C LEU A 134 3.86 -5.23 14.02
N GLU A 135 3.77 -5.93 12.89
CA GLU A 135 2.72 -6.92 12.66
C GLU A 135 3.28 -8.21 12.07
N PRO A 136 2.77 -9.37 12.50
CA PRO A 136 3.11 -10.64 11.89
C PRO A 136 2.74 -10.69 10.40
N ILE A 137 3.53 -11.45 9.63
CA ILE A 137 3.16 -11.77 8.25
C ILE A 137 1.89 -12.63 8.24
N GLY A 138 0.93 -12.25 7.40
CA GLY A 138 -0.31 -12.98 7.15
C GLY A 138 -0.19 -14.00 6.01
N ARG A 139 -1.29 -14.12 5.23
CA ARG A 139 -1.27 -14.79 3.92
C ARG A 139 -0.31 -14.05 2.98
N HIS A 140 0.12 -14.74 1.92
CA HIS A 140 1.05 -14.16 0.96
C HIS A 140 0.61 -12.76 0.51
N SER A 141 1.51 -11.78 0.63
CA SER A 141 1.33 -10.38 0.22
C SER A 141 0.23 -9.59 0.94
N LYS A 142 -0.50 -10.16 1.92
CA LYS A 142 -1.49 -9.40 2.70
C LYS A 142 -0.78 -8.34 3.55
N LYS A 143 -1.22 -7.07 3.39
CA LYS A 143 -0.76 -5.95 4.23
C LYS A 143 -1.48 -5.97 5.59
N PRO A 144 -0.87 -5.39 6.65
CA PRO A 144 -1.50 -5.32 7.98
C PRO A 144 -2.81 -4.54 7.96
N ASP A 145 -3.87 -5.13 8.49
CA ASP A 145 -5.21 -4.53 8.50
C ASP A 145 -5.25 -3.22 9.33
N ILE A 146 -4.47 -3.15 10.40
CA ILE A 146 -4.35 -1.96 11.27
C ILE A 146 -3.92 -0.68 10.51
N VAL A 147 -3.34 -0.81 9.34
CA VAL A 147 -2.92 0.36 8.54
C VAL A 147 -4.13 1.17 8.08
N ARG A 148 -5.26 0.54 7.77
CA ARG A 148 -6.50 1.24 7.39
C ARG A 148 -7.03 2.10 8.53
N ASP A 149 -7.00 1.57 9.76
CA ASP A 149 -7.42 2.31 10.96
C ASP A 149 -6.50 3.51 11.20
N LYS A 150 -5.18 3.29 11.11
CA LYS A 150 -4.18 4.38 11.25
C LYS A 150 -4.30 5.46 10.18
N ILE A 151 -4.70 5.13 8.97
CA ILE A 151 -4.99 6.10 7.91
C ILE A 151 -6.19 6.97 8.33
N VAL A 152 -7.27 6.36 8.83
CA VAL A 152 -8.46 7.09 9.30
C VAL A 152 -8.13 7.93 10.53
N GLU A 153 -7.36 7.41 11.48
CA GLU A 153 -6.88 8.19 12.63
C GLU A 153 -6.04 9.40 12.21
N LEU A 154 -5.21 9.27 11.16
CA LEU A 154 -4.32 10.32 10.68
C LEU A 154 -5.07 11.41 9.91
N ILE A 155 -5.97 11.02 9.00
CA ILE A 155 -6.59 11.92 8.02
C ILE A 155 -8.03 12.26 8.37
N GLY A 156 -8.75 11.38 9.09
CA GLY A 156 -10.15 11.51 9.42
C GLY A 156 -11.04 10.54 8.64
N ASP A 157 -12.30 10.47 9.04
CA ASP A 157 -13.35 9.67 8.42
C ASP A 157 -13.88 10.39 7.15
N LEU A 158 -13.11 10.31 6.07
CA LEU A 158 -13.39 10.93 4.79
C LEU A 158 -13.70 9.87 3.72
N PRO A 159 -14.32 10.27 2.57
CA PRO A 159 -14.49 9.37 1.43
C PRO A 159 -13.17 8.73 1.04
N ARG A 160 -13.13 7.39 1.04
CA ARG A 160 -11.91 6.61 0.86
C ARG A 160 -12.13 5.39 -0.01
N VAL A 161 -11.07 5.02 -0.74
CA VAL A 161 -11.06 3.85 -1.62
C VAL A 161 -9.75 3.07 -1.47
N GLU A 162 -9.87 1.75 -1.49
CA GLU A 162 -8.73 0.82 -1.61
C GLU A 162 -8.64 0.30 -3.04
N LEU A 163 -7.51 0.56 -3.68
CA LEU A 163 -7.21 0.07 -5.02
C LEU A 163 -6.41 -1.23 -4.94
N PHE A 164 -6.67 -2.14 -5.87
CA PHE A 164 -6.12 -3.50 -5.92
C PHE A 164 -6.51 -4.33 -4.68
N ALA A 165 -7.70 -4.03 -4.14
CA ALA A 165 -8.25 -4.72 -2.98
C ALA A 165 -8.49 -6.21 -3.28
N ARG A 166 -8.27 -7.05 -2.26
CA ARG A 166 -8.54 -8.50 -2.29
C ARG A 166 -9.68 -8.90 -1.37
N ASN A 167 -10.10 -8.00 -0.49
CA ASN A 167 -11.23 -8.19 0.42
C ASN A 167 -11.93 -6.84 0.57
N THR A 168 -13.20 -6.88 0.90
CA THR A 168 -13.95 -5.71 1.31
C THR A 168 -13.61 -5.34 2.76
N THR A 169 -13.66 -4.06 3.08
CA THR A 169 -13.44 -3.53 4.43
C THR A 169 -14.49 -2.46 4.70
N ASP A 170 -15.16 -2.53 5.84
CA ASP A 170 -16.21 -1.58 6.21
C ASP A 170 -15.73 -0.12 6.12
N GLY A 171 -16.54 0.71 5.48
CA GLY A 171 -16.25 2.11 5.27
C GLY A 171 -15.20 2.43 4.19
N TRP A 172 -14.72 1.43 3.44
CA TRP A 172 -13.84 1.60 2.29
C TRP A 172 -14.56 1.13 1.02
N ASP A 173 -14.64 1.99 0.01
CA ASP A 173 -14.95 1.51 -1.33
C ASP A 173 -13.75 0.72 -1.86
N VAL A 174 -13.99 -0.28 -2.71
CA VAL A 174 -12.93 -1.15 -3.20
C VAL A 174 -12.89 -1.23 -4.72
N TRP A 175 -11.68 -1.36 -5.26
CA TRP A 175 -11.44 -1.72 -6.64
C TRP A 175 -10.29 -2.75 -6.70
N GLY A 176 -10.57 -3.92 -7.30
CA GLY A 176 -9.59 -5.00 -7.41
C GLY A 176 -10.14 -6.17 -8.20
N ASN A 177 -9.30 -7.18 -8.46
CA ASN A 177 -9.68 -8.35 -9.25
C ASN A 177 -10.30 -9.48 -8.42
N GLU A 178 -10.16 -9.43 -7.10
CA GLU A 178 -10.63 -10.48 -6.19
C GLU A 178 -11.86 -10.04 -5.37
N VAL A 179 -12.46 -8.87 -5.68
CA VAL A 179 -13.60 -8.28 -4.98
C VAL A 179 -14.68 -7.83 -5.98
N GLU A 180 -15.93 -7.77 -5.52
CA GLU A 180 -16.95 -6.97 -6.20
C GLU A 180 -16.57 -5.48 -6.07
N LYS A 181 -16.51 -4.80 -7.21
CA LYS A 181 -15.98 -3.44 -7.28
C LYS A 181 -17.07 -2.42 -6.99
N ASP A 182 -16.79 -1.47 -6.11
CA ASP A 182 -17.69 -0.34 -5.85
C ASP A 182 -17.52 0.80 -6.86
N ILE A 183 -16.40 0.78 -7.62
CA ILE A 183 -16.09 1.80 -8.63
C ILE A 183 -15.56 1.17 -9.91
N GLU A 184 -15.80 1.84 -11.04
CA GLU A 184 -15.18 1.51 -12.32
C GLU A 184 -14.08 2.53 -12.64
N LEU A 185 -12.92 2.03 -13.02
CA LEU A 185 -11.81 2.82 -13.57
C LEU A 185 -11.77 2.53 -15.08
N CYS A 186 -12.66 3.22 -15.83
CA CYS A 186 -12.67 3.14 -17.28
C CYS A 186 -11.64 4.14 -17.83
N GLY A 187 -10.59 3.61 -18.45
CA GLY A 187 -9.61 4.37 -19.26
C GLY A 187 -9.85 4.12 -20.75
#